data_fabffb3901caf9e2ec4e3a4476fd6e5c
#
_entry.id   fabffb3901caf9e2ec4e3a4476fd6e5c
#
_cell.length_a   1.000
_cell.length_b   1.000
_cell.length_c   1.000
_cell.angle_alpha   90.00
_cell.angle_beta   90.00
_cell.angle_gamma   90.00
#
_symmetry.space_group_name_H-M   'P 1'
#
loop_
_entity.id
_entity.type
_entity.pdbx_description
1 polymer ?
#
loop_
_entity_poly.entity_id
_entity_poly.type
_entity_poly.pdbx_seq_one_letter_code
_entity_poly.pdbx_strand_id
1 'polypeptide(L)'
;MHLLLLRPLRLTSARRADNLVNGVYACGNNHTLNTVLKGYYGFKGFVVSDWGACHGTEYVAAGMDIEMPDASNLEPGKIKAAIAAGSLTMGMVDESCHRILRSYFSVPEDKRVPGPCGGGDCIDKKVKTPAHVALARKLSAMSTVLLKNEGGLLPLSKTALAGKKIVLVGIDATDPYTGGSGSGAVSVSSSNDLSPRCLV
;
A
#
# COMPACT_ATOMS: atom_id res chain seq x y z
N MET A 1 -27.88 0.56 -0.05
CA MET A 1 -27.95 1.81 -0.85
C MET A 1 -26.66 2.61 -0.70
N HIS A 2 -25.52 2.08 -1.19
CA HIS A 2 -24.23 2.79 -1.17
C HIS A 2 -23.40 2.49 -2.43
N LEU A 3 -24.07 2.34 -3.57
CA LEU A 3 -23.45 2.03 -4.87
C LEU A 3 -23.02 3.28 -5.65
N LEU A 4 -23.15 4.47 -5.09
CA LEU A 4 -22.95 5.75 -5.80
C LEU A 4 -21.56 6.37 -5.61
N LEU A 5 -20.71 5.84 -4.73
CA LEU A 5 -19.40 6.44 -4.43
C LEU A 5 -18.21 5.86 -5.21
N LEU A 6 -18.41 4.82 -6.00
CA LEU A 6 -17.31 4.21 -6.77
C LEU A 6 -17.18 4.73 -8.21
N ARG A 7 -18.08 5.59 -8.67
CA ARG A 7 -18.03 6.13 -10.04
C ARG A 7 -17.00 7.23 -10.31
N PRO A 8 -16.55 8.07 -9.35
CA PRO A 8 -15.49 9.06 -9.66
C PRO A 8 -14.08 8.55 -9.39
N LEU A 9 -13.87 7.51 -8.58
CA LEU A 9 -12.56 6.90 -8.37
C LEU A 9 -12.36 5.82 -9.45
N ARG A 10 -11.68 6.17 -10.54
CA ARG A 10 -11.16 5.20 -11.51
C ARG A 10 -10.03 4.44 -10.84
N LEU A 11 -10.36 3.45 -10.00
CA LEU A 11 -9.39 2.48 -9.55
C LEU A 11 -8.89 1.71 -10.78
N THR A 12 -7.66 1.97 -11.16
CA THR A 12 -7.01 1.34 -12.31
C THR A 12 -6.25 0.10 -11.93
N SER A 13 -5.94 -0.08 -10.63
CA SER A 13 -5.25 -1.25 -10.11
C SER A 13 -5.76 -1.64 -8.73
N ALA A 14 -5.61 -2.90 -8.37
CA ALA A 14 -5.83 -3.44 -7.04
C ALA A 14 -4.62 -4.28 -6.63
N ARG A 15 -4.15 -4.12 -5.39
CA ARG A 15 -3.05 -4.88 -4.81
C ARG A 15 -3.61 -5.96 -3.89
N ARG A 16 -3.00 -7.14 -3.90
CA ARG A 16 -3.40 -8.27 -3.06
C ARG A 16 -2.22 -8.77 -2.23
N ALA A 17 -2.52 -9.06 -0.97
CA ALA A 17 -1.54 -9.52 0.00
C ALA A 17 -1.37 -11.05 -0.04
N ASP A 18 -0.37 -11.54 0.68
CA ASP A 18 -0.01 -12.96 0.79
C ASP A 18 -0.85 -13.73 1.84
N ASN A 19 -1.89 -13.12 2.38
CA ASN A 19 -2.76 -13.78 3.33
C ASN A 19 -3.70 -14.80 2.65
N LEU A 20 -4.15 -15.78 3.42
CA LEU A 20 -5.15 -16.75 2.98
C LEU A 20 -6.57 -16.20 3.17
N VAL A 21 -7.41 -16.44 2.17
CA VAL A 21 -8.86 -16.22 2.23
C VAL A 21 -9.53 -17.58 2.06
N ASN A 22 -10.15 -18.08 3.11
CA ASN A 22 -10.72 -19.45 3.15
C ASN A 22 -9.72 -20.54 2.69
N GLY A 23 -8.49 -20.44 3.16
CA GLY A 23 -7.45 -21.43 2.86
C GLY A 23 -6.75 -21.28 1.51
N VAL A 24 -7.11 -20.25 0.70
CA VAL A 24 -6.49 -19.98 -0.61
C VAL A 24 -5.78 -18.62 -0.55
N TYR A 25 -4.54 -18.54 -1.00
CA TYR A 25 -3.81 -17.28 -1.08
C TYR A 25 -4.60 -16.21 -1.84
N ALA A 26 -4.66 -15.01 -1.31
CA ALA A 26 -5.50 -13.94 -1.85
C ALA A 26 -5.16 -13.60 -3.31
N CYS A 27 -3.88 -13.69 -3.70
CA CYS A 27 -3.44 -13.46 -5.08
C CYS A 27 -3.89 -14.55 -6.06
N GLY A 28 -4.14 -15.77 -5.58
CA GLY A 28 -4.63 -16.90 -6.38
C GLY A 28 -6.10 -17.24 -6.13
N ASN A 29 -6.84 -16.39 -5.43
CA ASN A 29 -8.22 -16.67 -5.05
C ASN A 29 -9.20 -16.26 -6.16
N ASN A 30 -9.58 -17.22 -6.98
CA ASN A 30 -10.52 -17.03 -8.09
C ASN A 30 -11.87 -16.41 -7.66
N HIS A 31 -12.40 -16.82 -6.50
CA HIS A 31 -13.67 -16.26 -6.02
C HIS A 31 -13.55 -14.77 -5.73
N THR A 32 -12.51 -14.35 -4.99
CA THR A 32 -12.34 -12.93 -4.66
C THR A 32 -11.97 -12.08 -5.86
N LEU A 33 -11.14 -12.59 -6.79
CA LEU A 33 -10.63 -11.82 -7.91
C LEU A 33 -11.61 -11.81 -9.11
N ASN A 34 -12.06 -12.98 -9.54
CA ASN A 34 -12.94 -13.05 -10.72
C ASN A 34 -14.40 -12.87 -10.34
N THR A 35 -14.93 -13.61 -9.34
CA THR A 35 -16.36 -13.54 -9.03
C THR A 35 -16.73 -12.22 -8.37
N VAL A 36 -16.03 -11.85 -7.29
CA VAL A 36 -16.41 -10.66 -6.52
C VAL A 36 -15.88 -9.38 -7.17
N LEU A 37 -14.55 -9.27 -7.32
CA LEU A 37 -13.93 -8.02 -7.78
C LEU A 37 -14.31 -7.71 -9.23
N LYS A 38 -14.04 -8.63 -10.16
CA LYS A 38 -14.26 -8.40 -11.60
C LYS A 38 -15.72 -8.61 -12.03
N GLY A 39 -16.38 -9.62 -11.45
CA GLY A 39 -17.77 -9.94 -11.76
C GLY A 39 -18.76 -9.02 -11.06
N TYR A 40 -18.89 -9.15 -9.74
CA TYR A 40 -19.91 -8.43 -8.98
C TYR A 40 -19.68 -6.91 -8.95
N TYR A 41 -18.44 -6.46 -8.69
CA TYR A 41 -18.13 -5.02 -8.69
C TYR A 41 -17.81 -4.47 -10.10
N GLY A 42 -17.66 -5.30 -11.10
CA GLY A 42 -17.40 -4.87 -12.48
C GLY A 42 -16.04 -4.17 -12.65
N PHE A 43 -15.05 -4.51 -11.82
CA PHE A 43 -13.72 -3.92 -11.87
C PHE A 43 -13.05 -4.22 -13.21
N LYS A 44 -12.61 -3.19 -13.91
CA LYS A 44 -12.03 -3.28 -15.26
C LYS A 44 -10.53 -3.01 -15.33
N GLY A 45 -9.91 -2.71 -14.19
CA GLY A 45 -8.47 -2.53 -14.07
C GLY A 45 -7.71 -3.85 -13.91
N PHE A 46 -6.42 -3.76 -13.69
CA PHE A 46 -5.56 -4.91 -13.45
C PHE A 46 -5.34 -5.19 -11.95
N VAL A 47 -4.98 -6.42 -11.64
CA VAL A 47 -4.63 -6.87 -10.28
C VAL A 47 -3.12 -7.15 -10.24
N VAL A 48 -2.42 -6.51 -9.33
CA VAL A 48 -0.99 -6.74 -9.07
C VAL A 48 -0.82 -7.51 -7.75
N SER A 49 0.13 -8.46 -7.73
CA SER A 49 0.48 -9.15 -6.48
C SER A 49 1.15 -8.20 -5.49
N ASP A 50 1.14 -8.54 -4.22
CA ASP A 50 2.15 -8.02 -3.30
C ASP A 50 3.51 -8.67 -3.60
N TRP A 51 4.60 -8.12 -3.06
CA TRP A 51 5.95 -8.62 -3.28
C TRP A 51 6.08 -10.05 -2.79
N GLY A 52 6.39 -10.97 -3.73
CA GLY A 52 6.53 -12.40 -3.43
C GLY A 52 5.22 -13.16 -3.19
N ALA A 53 4.05 -12.52 -3.31
CA ALA A 53 2.75 -13.14 -3.03
C ALA A 53 2.15 -13.92 -4.22
N CYS A 54 2.88 -14.06 -5.32
CA CYS A 54 2.52 -14.95 -6.41
C CYS A 54 3.23 -16.30 -6.22
N HIS A 55 2.47 -17.36 -6.04
CA HIS A 55 3.02 -18.70 -5.78
C HIS A 55 2.84 -19.68 -6.94
N GLY A 56 2.25 -19.24 -8.05
CA GLY A 56 2.06 -20.11 -9.20
C GLY A 56 1.53 -19.38 -10.45
N THR A 57 1.81 -19.99 -11.60
CA THR A 57 1.39 -19.48 -12.92
C THR A 57 -0.13 -19.48 -13.10
N GLU A 58 -0.82 -20.42 -12.44
CA GLU A 58 -2.29 -20.53 -12.43
C GLU A 58 -3.00 -19.31 -11.82
N TYR A 59 -2.29 -18.42 -11.14
CA TYR A 59 -2.86 -17.19 -10.59
C TYR A 59 -3.38 -16.24 -11.69
N VAL A 60 -2.87 -16.37 -12.92
CA VAL A 60 -3.44 -15.67 -14.10
C VAL A 60 -4.89 -16.11 -14.32
N ALA A 61 -5.15 -17.42 -14.29
CA ALA A 61 -6.52 -17.95 -14.41
C ALA A 61 -7.41 -17.51 -13.23
N ALA A 62 -6.83 -17.37 -12.04
CA ALA A 62 -7.53 -16.88 -10.87
C ALA A 62 -7.82 -15.37 -10.91
N GLY A 63 -7.25 -14.64 -11.87
CA GLY A 63 -7.55 -13.23 -12.07
C GLY A 63 -6.46 -12.25 -11.66
N MET A 64 -5.25 -12.71 -11.34
CA MET A 64 -4.08 -11.87 -11.16
C MET A 64 -3.48 -11.50 -12.53
N ASP A 65 -2.95 -10.29 -12.67
CA ASP A 65 -2.47 -9.78 -13.95
C ASP A 65 -0.97 -9.45 -13.96
N ILE A 66 -0.41 -9.05 -12.82
CA ILE A 66 1.01 -8.66 -12.69
C ILE A 66 1.59 -9.31 -11.44
N GLU A 67 2.73 -9.96 -11.58
CA GLU A 67 3.55 -10.44 -10.48
C GLU A 67 4.60 -9.40 -10.10
N MET A 68 4.84 -9.22 -8.82
CA MET A 68 5.86 -8.33 -8.27
C MET A 68 6.66 -9.08 -7.19
N PRO A 69 7.96 -8.76 -6.99
CA PRO A 69 8.74 -7.68 -7.64
C PRO A 69 9.28 -8.05 -9.02
N ASP A 70 9.34 -9.32 -9.33
CA ASP A 70 9.81 -9.90 -10.59
C ASP A 70 8.77 -10.87 -11.17
N ALA A 71 9.05 -11.47 -12.30
CA ALA A 71 8.15 -12.40 -12.98
C ALA A 71 8.55 -13.89 -12.74
N SER A 72 8.91 -14.25 -11.53
CA SER A 72 9.39 -15.61 -11.20
C SER A 72 8.41 -16.70 -11.57
N ASN A 73 7.11 -16.49 -11.39
CA ASN A 73 6.04 -17.43 -11.74
C ASN A 73 5.37 -17.09 -13.07
N LEU A 74 5.36 -15.83 -13.47
CA LEU A 74 4.76 -15.38 -14.73
C LEU A 74 5.80 -15.13 -15.84
N GLU A 75 6.97 -15.74 -15.76
CA GLU A 75 7.94 -15.68 -16.85
C GLU A 75 7.41 -16.31 -18.14
N PRO A 76 7.85 -15.84 -19.34
CA PRO A 76 7.33 -16.30 -20.61
C PRO A 76 7.39 -17.82 -20.82
N GLY A 77 8.44 -18.47 -20.29
CA GLY A 77 8.60 -19.94 -20.41
C GLY A 77 7.52 -20.70 -19.65
N LYS A 78 7.23 -20.28 -18.40
CA LYS A 78 6.19 -20.89 -17.56
C LYS A 78 4.79 -20.63 -18.11
N ILE A 79 4.51 -19.43 -18.61
CA ILE A 79 3.24 -19.11 -19.28
C ILE A 79 3.02 -20.01 -20.50
N LYS A 80 4.03 -20.15 -21.37
CA LYS A 80 3.95 -21.05 -22.55
C LYS A 80 3.73 -22.49 -22.15
N ALA A 81 4.44 -22.97 -21.14
CA ALA A 81 4.28 -24.32 -20.62
C ALA A 81 2.86 -24.56 -20.04
N ALA A 82 2.33 -23.59 -19.29
CA ALA A 82 0.98 -23.64 -18.73
C ALA A 82 -0.10 -23.67 -19.84
N ILE A 83 0.09 -22.91 -20.92
CA ILE A 83 -0.80 -22.93 -22.09
C ILE A 83 -0.72 -24.30 -22.79
N ALA A 84 0.48 -24.84 -23.00
CA ALA A 84 0.67 -26.17 -23.61
C ALA A 84 0.05 -27.29 -22.77
N ALA A 85 0.11 -27.16 -21.43
CA ALA A 85 -0.52 -28.10 -20.49
C ALA A 85 -2.04 -27.89 -20.34
N GLY A 86 -2.63 -26.87 -20.93
CA GLY A 86 -4.06 -26.56 -20.86
C GLY A 86 -4.52 -25.94 -19.52
N SER A 87 -3.61 -25.58 -18.63
CA SER A 87 -3.94 -24.88 -17.35
C SER A 87 -4.18 -23.39 -17.54
N LEU A 88 -3.66 -22.80 -18.63
CA LEU A 88 -3.95 -21.43 -19.09
C LEU A 88 -4.41 -21.47 -20.54
N THR A 89 -5.09 -20.40 -20.98
CA THR A 89 -5.40 -20.16 -22.39
C THR A 89 -4.77 -18.84 -22.83
N MET A 90 -4.49 -18.68 -24.13
CA MET A 90 -4.07 -17.39 -24.68
C MET A 90 -5.05 -16.29 -24.34
N GLY A 91 -6.36 -16.56 -24.39
CA GLY A 91 -7.39 -15.58 -24.04
C GLY A 91 -7.26 -15.03 -22.62
N MET A 92 -6.83 -15.86 -21.65
CA MET A 92 -6.58 -15.37 -20.27
C MET A 92 -5.38 -14.41 -20.20
N VAL A 93 -4.34 -14.69 -20.99
CA VAL A 93 -3.17 -13.81 -21.09
C VAL A 93 -3.54 -12.50 -21.80
N ASP A 94 -4.27 -12.59 -22.90
CA ASP A 94 -4.75 -11.42 -23.64
C ASP A 94 -5.63 -10.51 -22.76
N GLU A 95 -6.53 -11.11 -21.96
CA GLU A 95 -7.36 -10.36 -21.01
C GLU A 95 -6.54 -9.66 -19.93
N SER A 96 -5.45 -10.27 -19.43
CA SER A 96 -4.52 -9.61 -18.51
C SER A 96 -3.84 -8.42 -19.18
N CYS A 97 -3.32 -8.59 -20.38
CA CYS A 97 -2.73 -7.51 -21.17
C CYS A 97 -3.74 -6.39 -21.43
N HIS A 98 -4.98 -6.73 -21.80
CA HIS A 98 -6.04 -5.74 -22.00
C HIS A 98 -6.32 -4.91 -20.75
N ARG A 99 -6.37 -5.52 -19.57
CA ARG A 99 -6.60 -4.79 -18.31
C ARG A 99 -5.47 -3.81 -18.00
N ILE A 100 -4.21 -4.22 -18.21
CA ILE A 100 -3.03 -3.38 -18.02
C ILE A 100 -3.05 -2.21 -19.00
N LEU A 101 -3.18 -2.49 -20.30
CA LEU A 101 -3.18 -1.48 -21.36
C LEU A 101 -4.36 -0.52 -21.22
N ARG A 102 -5.54 -1.03 -20.90
CA ARG A 102 -6.71 -0.18 -20.63
C ARG A 102 -6.45 0.83 -19.52
N SER A 103 -5.81 0.39 -18.46
CA SER A 103 -5.45 1.27 -17.34
C SER A 103 -4.42 2.33 -17.78
N TYR A 104 -3.41 1.92 -18.52
CA TYR A 104 -2.41 2.81 -19.09
C TYR A 104 -3.03 3.87 -20.01
N PHE A 105 -3.86 3.45 -20.97
CA PHE A 105 -4.51 4.37 -21.93
C PHE A 105 -5.67 5.16 -21.32
N SER A 106 -6.13 4.82 -20.11
CA SER A 106 -7.14 5.64 -19.41
C SER A 106 -6.58 6.95 -18.88
N VAL A 107 -5.25 7.05 -18.75
CA VAL A 107 -4.56 8.30 -18.39
C VAL A 107 -4.30 9.10 -19.68
N PRO A 108 -4.73 10.36 -19.79
CA PRO A 108 -4.42 11.21 -20.93
C PRO A 108 -2.92 11.28 -21.19
N GLU A 109 -2.52 11.41 -22.44
CA GLU A 109 -1.10 11.35 -22.83
C GLU A 109 -0.26 12.43 -22.15
N ASP A 110 -0.79 13.65 -22.06
CA ASP A 110 -0.19 14.78 -21.35
C ASP A 110 0.02 14.53 -19.85
N LYS A 111 -0.74 13.59 -19.28
CA LYS A 111 -0.63 13.18 -17.86
C LYS A 111 0.25 11.94 -17.68
N ARG A 112 0.62 11.24 -18.76
CA ARG A 112 1.51 10.08 -18.73
C ARG A 112 2.99 10.47 -18.77
N VAL A 113 3.27 11.67 -19.23
CA VAL A 113 4.64 12.19 -19.26
C VAL A 113 5.11 12.40 -17.81
N PRO A 114 6.32 11.96 -17.46
CA PRO A 114 6.90 12.30 -16.18
C PRO A 114 6.81 13.80 -15.98
N GLY A 115 6.24 14.23 -14.84
CA GLY A 115 6.15 15.64 -14.49
C GLY A 115 7.53 16.31 -14.44
N PRO A 116 7.63 17.57 -14.00
CA PRO A 116 8.88 18.33 -13.96
C PRO A 116 10.02 17.63 -13.20
N CYS A 117 9.69 16.53 -12.57
CA CYS A 117 10.62 15.62 -11.90
C CYS A 117 10.99 14.37 -12.73
N GLY A 118 10.73 14.34 -14.02
CA GLY A 118 11.03 13.19 -14.90
C GLY A 118 12.51 12.89 -14.99
N GLY A 119 13.01 12.13 -14.04
CA GLY A 119 14.41 11.72 -13.91
C GLY A 119 14.81 11.59 -12.45
N GLY A 120 15.93 10.95 -12.16
CA GLY A 120 16.39 10.62 -10.81
C GLY A 120 16.47 11.78 -9.81
N ASP A 121 16.57 13.01 -10.27
CA ASP A 121 16.77 14.20 -9.44
C ASP A 121 15.63 14.51 -8.45
N CYS A 122 14.46 13.88 -8.63
CA CYS A 122 13.33 14.10 -7.75
C CYS A 122 13.28 13.16 -6.55
N ILE A 123 13.94 12.02 -6.64
CA ILE A 123 14.00 11.06 -5.53
C ILE A 123 14.76 11.67 -4.36
N ASP A 124 15.82 12.43 -4.65
CA ASP A 124 16.68 13.05 -3.66
C ASP A 124 16.18 14.44 -3.19
N LYS A 125 15.08 14.91 -3.76
CA LYS A 125 14.54 16.21 -3.39
C LYS A 125 13.99 16.20 -1.97
N LYS A 126 14.55 17.06 -1.14
CA LYS A 126 14.07 17.25 0.23
C LYS A 126 12.70 17.92 0.21
N VAL A 127 11.65 17.15 0.47
CA VAL A 127 10.25 17.64 0.51
C VAL A 127 9.74 17.84 1.94
N LYS A 128 10.52 17.44 2.94
CA LYS A 128 10.18 17.64 4.35
C LYS A 128 10.29 19.13 4.71
N THR A 129 9.20 19.72 5.17
CA THR A 129 9.14 21.11 5.63
C THR A 129 8.69 21.17 7.07
N PRO A 130 8.96 22.28 7.80
CA PRO A 130 8.40 22.49 9.14
C PRO A 130 6.87 22.36 9.19
N ALA A 131 6.18 22.81 8.14
CA ALA A 131 4.73 22.66 8.01
C ALA A 131 4.31 21.19 7.93
N HIS A 132 5.02 20.37 7.16
CA HIS A 132 4.76 18.91 7.09
C HIS A 132 4.98 18.23 8.44
N VAL A 133 6.02 18.59 9.17
CA VAL A 133 6.28 18.08 10.53
C VAL A 133 5.16 18.45 11.50
N ALA A 134 4.72 19.71 11.48
CA ALA A 134 3.62 20.17 12.31
C ALA A 134 2.30 19.47 11.95
N LEU A 135 2.04 19.26 10.66
CA LEU A 135 0.85 18.53 10.20
C LEU A 135 0.89 17.06 10.62
N ALA A 136 2.01 16.38 10.46
CA ALA A 136 2.17 14.98 10.89
C ALA A 136 1.90 14.81 12.40
N ARG A 137 2.45 15.72 13.23
CA ARG A 137 2.18 15.75 14.67
C ARG A 137 0.70 15.97 14.97
N LYS A 138 0.06 16.92 14.27
CA LYS A 138 -1.37 17.20 14.44
C LYS A 138 -2.22 16.00 14.07
N LEU A 139 -1.93 15.35 12.95
CA LEU A 139 -2.64 14.15 12.50
C LEU A 139 -2.50 13.00 13.49
N SER A 140 -1.30 12.74 14.00
CA SER A 140 -1.05 11.72 15.02
C SER A 140 -1.87 11.99 16.30
N ALA A 141 -1.85 13.23 16.80
CA ALA A 141 -2.61 13.60 17.99
C ALA A 141 -4.13 13.47 17.77
N MET A 142 -4.63 13.88 16.59
CA MET A 142 -6.07 13.82 16.26
C MET A 142 -6.57 12.42 15.97
N SER A 143 -5.70 11.50 15.54
CA SER A 143 -6.06 10.10 15.29
C SER A 143 -6.07 9.23 16.55
N THR A 144 -5.53 9.75 17.66
CA THR A 144 -5.51 9.04 18.95
C THR A 144 -6.86 9.16 19.64
N VAL A 145 -7.49 8.02 19.95
CA VAL A 145 -8.77 7.97 20.64
C VAL A 145 -8.55 7.89 22.15
N LEU A 146 -9.10 8.85 22.90
CA LEU A 146 -9.03 8.86 24.35
C LEU A 146 -10.13 7.95 24.93
N LEU A 147 -9.76 6.72 25.30
CA LEU A 147 -10.71 5.70 25.77
C LEU A 147 -11.13 5.91 27.23
N LYS A 148 -10.24 6.49 28.06
CA LYS A 148 -10.49 6.69 29.49
C LYS A 148 -9.76 7.93 29.99
N ASN A 149 -10.43 8.82 30.71
CA ASN A 149 -9.83 10.01 31.33
C ASN A 149 -10.59 10.37 32.62
N GLU A 150 -10.60 9.44 33.55
CA GLU A 150 -11.22 9.67 34.87
C GLU A 150 -10.47 10.75 35.64
N GLY A 151 -11.22 11.68 36.21
CA GLY A 151 -10.65 12.81 36.94
C GLY A 151 -10.04 13.91 36.06
N GLY A 152 -10.18 13.84 34.73
CA GLY A 152 -9.72 14.90 33.81
C GLY A 152 -8.20 15.09 33.81
N LEU A 153 -7.40 14.01 33.98
CA LEU A 153 -5.96 14.07 34.00
C LEU A 153 -5.36 14.63 32.69
N LEU A 154 -5.98 14.29 31.58
CA LEU A 154 -5.57 14.77 30.25
C LEU A 154 -6.49 15.91 29.77
N PRO A 155 -5.95 16.91 29.05
CA PRO A 155 -4.56 17.10 28.64
C PRO A 155 -3.65 17.53 29.80
N LEU A 156 -2.41 17.04 29.77
CA LEU A 156 -1.38 17.50 30.72
C LEU A 156 -1.03 18.96 30.42
N SER A 157 -1.16 19.83 31.41
CA SER A 157 -0.79 21.24 31.26
C SER A 157 0.63 21.48 31.79
N LYS A 158 1.33 22.45 31.19
CA LYS A 158 2.65 22.86 31.65
C LYS A 158 2.63 23.31 33.13
N THR A 159 1.56 23.99 33.53
CA THR A 159 1.38 24.45 34.92
C THR A 159 1.22 23.26 35.87
N ALA A 160 0.42 22.25 35.50
CA ALA A 160 0.23 21.07 36.35
C ALA A 160 1.49 20.21 36.45
N LEU A 161 2.41 20.31 35.48
CA LEU A 161 3.67 19.56 35.42
C LEU A 161 4.85 20.34 36.01
N ALA A 162 4.68 21.61 36.37
CA ALA A 162 5.76 22.41 36.91
C ALA A 162 6.36 21.76 38.15
N GLY A 163 7.68 21.52 38.15
CA GLY A 163 8.41 20.86 39.20
C GLY A 163 8.16 19.35 39.32
N LYS A 164 7.40 18.74 38.44
CA LYS A 164 7.15 17.29 38.42
C LYS A 164 8.07 16.59 37.43
N LYS A 165 8.42 15.35 37.72
CA LYS A 165 9.18 14.47 36.84
C LYS A 165 8.20 13.61 36.05
N ILE A 166 8.35 13.61 34.73
CA ILE A 166 7.66 12.67 33.85
C ILE A 166 8.59 11.50 33.57
N VAL A 167 8.11 10.29 33.81
CA VAL A 167 8.87 9.06 33.57
C VAL A 167 8.19 8.31 32.41
N LEU A 168 8.96 8.03 31.37
CA LEU A 168 8.54 7.17 30.25
C LEU A 168 9.11 5.78 30.50
N VAL A 169 8.27 4.75 30.35
CA VAL A 169 8.67 3.35 30.61
C VAL A 169 8.29 2.52 29.37
N GLY A 170 9.23 1.73 28.89
CA GLY A 170 9.06 0.86 27.74
C GLY A 170 10.14 1.11 26.67
N ILE A 171 10.28 0.16 25.73
CA ILE A 171 11.28 0.25 24.66
C ILE A 171 11.07 1.49 23.78
N ASP A 172 9.82 1.82 23.49
CA ASP A 172 9.47 2.98 22.66
C ASP A 172 9.77 4.33 23.34
N ALA A 173 10.09 4.33 24.63
CA ALA A 173 10.50 5.54 25.33
C ALA A 173 11.91 5.99 24.91
N THR A 174 12.77 5.06 24.52
CA THR A 174 14.16 5.31 24.11
C THR A 174 14.40 5.08 22.63
N ASP A 175 13.67 4.14 22.04
CA ASP A 175 13.77 3.76 20.63
C ASP A 175 12.35 3.66 20.01
N PRO A 176 11.69 4.80 19.77
CA PRO A 176 10.33 4.79 19.25
C PRO A 176 10.30 4.25 17.82
N TYR A 177 9.32 3.40 17.57
CA TYR A 177 9.08 2.88 16.21
C TYR A 177 8.63 4.02 15.29
N THR A 178 9.50 4.45 14.40
CA THR A 178 9.32 5.67 13.58
C THR A 178 9.02 5.40 12.12
N GLY A 179 8.88 4.17 11.72
CA GLY A 179 8.62 3.82 10.32
C GLY A 179 7.80 2.54 10.17
N GLY A 180 7.32 2.30 8.98
CA GLY A 180 6.75 1.02 8.59
C GLY A 180 7.84 -0.04 8.37
N SER A 181 7.43 -1.29 8.15
CA SER A 181 8.32 -2.35 7.68
C SER A 181 8.04 -2.64 6.20
N GLY A 182 8.95 -3.39 5.55
CA GLY A 182 8.82 -3.72 4.13
C GLY A 182 8.81 -2.48 3.24
N SER A 183 7.99 -2.45 2.23
CA SER A 183 7.86 -1.31 1.30
C SER A 183 7.24 -0.04 1.91
N GLY A 184 6.67 -0.13 3.11
CA GLY A 184 6.22 1.03 3.89
C GLY A 184 7.33 1.70 4.70
N ALA A 185 8.51 1.07 4.80
CA ALA A 185 9.66 1.65 5.49
C ALA A 185 10.24 2.80 4.65
N VAL A 186 10.07 4.01 5.16
CA VAL A 186 10.74 5.18 4.58
C VAL A 186 12.05 5.38 5.35
N SER A 187 13.18 5.27 4.66
CA SER A 187 14.47 5.62 5.25
C SER A 187 14.49 7.12 5.54
N VAL A 188 14.51 7.47 6.80
CA VAL A 188 14.79 8.84 7.23
C VAL A 188 16.28 9.05 7.10
N SER A 189 16.67 9.79 6.08
CA SER A 189 18.06 10.19 5.90
C SER A 189 18.49 11.08 7.07
N SER A 190 19.41 10.58 7.84
CA SER A 190 20.09 11.12 9.00
C SER A 190 19.52 10.73 10.37
N SER A 191 20.31 9.95 11.06
CA SER A 191 20.18 9.55 12.45
C SER A 191 20.16 10.71 13.48
N ASN A 192 20.30 11.94 13.04
CA ASN A 192 20.36 13.11 13.92
C ASN A 192 19.01 13.79 14.17
N ASP A 193 17.96 13.42 13.40
CA ASP A 193 16.63 14.03 13.53
C ASP A 193 15.65 13.18 14.36
N LEU A 194 16.06 11.98 14.72
CA LEU A 194 15.24 11.01 15.47
C LEU A 194 15.71 10.80 16.91
N SER A 195 16.60 11.65 17.43
CA SER A 195 16.78 11.61 18.87
C SER A 195 15.41 11.87 19.50
N PRO A 196 14.97 11.04 20.44
CA PRO A 196 13.73 11.29 21.16
C PRO A 196 13.93 12.58 21.94
N ARG A 197 13.67 13.70 21.30
CA ARG A 197 13.41 14.92 22.04
C ARG A 197 12.03 14.74 22.64
N CYS A 198 11.95 13.94 23.68
CA CYS A 198 10.91 14.12 24.67
C CYS A 198 11.02 15.59 25.09
N LEU A 199 10.18 16.42 24.50
CA LEU A 199 10.02 17.80 24.91
C LEU A 199 9.46 17.75 26.33
N VAL A 200 10.33 17.96 27.31
CA VAL A 200 9.96 18.39 28.64
C VAL A 200 9.42 19.82 28.58
#